data_7d98a8bf2fb02d8c1a0a9f38974b8c28
#
_entry.id   7d98a8bf2fb02d8c1a0a9f38974b8c28
#
_cell.length_a   1.000
_cell.length_b   1.000
_cell.length_c   1.000
_cell.angle_alpha   90.00
_cell.angle_beta   90.00
_cell.angle_gamma   90.00
#
_symmetry.space_group_name_H-M   'P 1'
#
loop_
_entity.id
_entity.type
_entity.pdbx_description
1 polymer ?
#
loop_
_entity_poly.entity_id
_entity_poly.type
_entity_poly.pdbx_seq_one_letter_code
_entity_poly.pdbx_strand_id
1 'polypeptide(L)'
;MRITLALVTGTMLLAGPVAAADWKLLTFPDQGFGIESPVPLVKGAGTYQAAVAGRIPTVTYSGELDNIRYKVTIIDISKRPAEALNLFEEMEALTELQGKVIGNDSMGIEPGKLRQYGRELVLQAKDGSFRRIGLMYSKGKIFQAEGTVLPGGDRESIYPERFADSIIFDLDPKRREERCADPNNFKTPEGK
;
A
#
# COMPACT_ATOMS: atom_id res chain seq x y z
N MET A 1 -35.73 -60.35 -11.51
CA MET A 1 -34.86 -59.26 -11.88
C MET A 1 -35.41 -58.01 -11.17
N ARG A 2 -34.79 -57.59 -10.06
CA ARG A 2 -35.21 -56.42 -9.27
C ARG A 2 -34.28 -55.25 -9.59
N ILE A 3 -34.81 -54.19 -10.20
CA ILE A 3 -34.08 -52.95 -10.52
C ILE A 3 -34.22 -52.02 -9.30
N THR A 4 -33.09 -51.75 -8.64
CA THR A 4 -33.01 -50.80 -7.54
C THR A 4 -32.64 -49.44 -8.14
N LEU A 5 -33.58 -48.50 -8.07
CA LEU A 5 -33.36 -47.11 -8.52
C LEU A 5 -32.67 -46.32 -7.38
N ALA A 6 -31.41 -45.92 -7.57
CA ALA A 6 -30.69 -45.09 -6.63
C ALA A 6 -31.01 -43.62 -6.91
N LEU A 7 -31.63 -42.93 -5.96
CA LEU A 7 -31.95 -41.51 -6.00
C LEU A 7 -30.69 -40.74 -5.55
N VAL A 8 -30.00 -40.07 -6.49
CA VAL A 8 -28.87 -39.15 -6.18
C VAL A 8 -29.44 -37.79 -5.86
N THR A 9 -29.45 -37.45 -4.57
CA THR A 9 -29.82 -36.11 -4.09
C THR A 9 -28.62 -35.19 -4.26
N GLY A 10 -28.63 -34.37 -5.30
CA GLY A 10 -27.62 -33.32 -5.52
C GLY A 10 -27.84 -32.16 -4.53
N THR A 11 -26.91 -31.97 -3.62
CA THR A 11 -26.86 -30.78 -2.73
C THR A 11 -26.39 -29.58 -3.52
N MET A 12 -27.29 -28.69 -3.91
CA MET A 12 -26.92 -27.36 -4.46
C MET A 12 -26.31 -26.50 -3.32
N LEU A 13 -25.01 -26.33 -3.36
CA LEU A 13 -24.31 -25.29 -2.58
C LEU A 13 -24.75 -23.93 -3.12
N LEU A 14 -25.63 -23.26 -2.40
CA LEU A 14 -25.95 -21.85 -2.64
C LEU A 14 -24.70 -21.03 -2.28
N ALA A 15 -23.92 -20.64 -3.29
CA ALA A 15 -22.92 -19.60 -3.13
C ALA A 15 -23.67 -18.31 -2.77
N GLY A 16 -23.62 -17.92 -1.50
CA GLY A 16 -24.15 -16.63 -1.06
C GLY A 16 -23.41 -15.50 -1.77
N PRO A 17 -24.03 -14.32 -1.95
CA PRO A 17 -23.35 -13.17 -2.53
C PRO A 17 -22.13 -12.83 -1.69
N VAL A 18 -20.95 -12.83 -2.30
CA VAL A 18 -19.74 -12.28 -1.69
C VAL A 18 -20.01 -10.80 -1.46
N ALA A 19 -20.17 -10.40 -0.20
CA ALA A 19 -20.36 -9.01 0.15
C ALA A 19 -19.15 -8.23 -0.33
N ALA A 20 -19.36 -7.20 -1.16
CA ALA A 20 -18.28 -6.32 -1.57
C ALA A 20 -17.64 -5.69 -0.33
N ALA A 21 -16.32 -5.70 -0.26
CA ALA A 21 -15.60 -5.11 0.86
C ALA A 21 -15.94 -3.61 1.01
N ASP A 22 -16.29 -3.19 2.24
CA ASP A 22 -16.68 -1.81 2.55
C ASP A 22 -15.40 -0.95 2.74
N TRP A 23 -14.90 -0.38 1.65
CA TRP A 23 -13.71 0.47 1.64
C TRP A 23 -13.98 1.83 2.29
N LYS A 24 -13.17 2.20 3.25
CA LYS A 24 -13.25 3.47 3.97
C LYS A 24 -11.93 4.21 3.94
N LEU A 25 -11.99 5.52 3.77
CA LEU A 25 -10.84 6.37 3.98
C LEU A 25 -10.54 6.46 5.47
N LEU A 26 -9.42 5.90 5.89
CA LEU A 26 -8.87 6.03 7.22
C LEU A 26 -7.87 7.19 7.23
N THR A 27 -7.97 8.09 8.20
CA THR A 27 -7.08 9.25 8.32
C THR A 27 -6.23 9.16 9.57
N PHE A 28 -4.94 9.49 9.44
CA PHE A 28 -3.95 9.47 10.50
C PHE A 28 -3.27 10.85 10.59
N PRO A 29 -3.95 11.87 11.17
CA PRO A 29 -3.47 13.24 11.19
C PRO A 29 -2.10 13.40 11.83
N ASP A 30 -1.82 12.66 12.92
CA ASP A 30 -0.53 12.67 13.62
C ASP A 30 0.64 12.22 12.73
N GLN A 31 0.34 11.39 11.72
CA GLN A 31 1.30 10.92 10.74
C GLN A 31 1.27 11.72 9.44
N GLY A 32 0.19 12.47 9.19
CA GLY A 32 0.01 13.33 8.04
C GLY A 32 -0.38 12.60 6.76
N PHE A 33 -1.12 11.49 6.87
CA PHE A 33 -1.63 10.73 5.72
C PHE A 33 -3.05 10.19 5.94
N GLY A 34 -3.68 9.80 4.84
CA GLY A 34 -4.88 8.98 4.79
C GLY A 34 -4.71 7.85 3.78
N ILE A 35 -5.50 6.79 3.92
CA ILE A 35 -5.48 5.63 3.02
C ILE A 35 -6.85 4.94 3.03
N GLU A 36 -7.29 4.46 1.86
CA GLU A 36 -8.49 3.60 1.81
C GLU A 36 -8.15 2.19 2.30
N SER A 37 -9.02 1.62 3.12
CA SER A 37 -8.86 0.26 3.61
C SER A 37 -10.22 -0.43 3.78
N PRO A 38 -10.31 -1.74 3.46
CA PRO A 38 -11.53 -2.51 3.69
C PRO A 38 -11.65 -2.98 5.14
N VAL A 39 -10.61 -2.76 5.97
CA VAL A 39 -10.55 -3.17 7.37
C VAL A 39 -9.95 -2.07 8.24
N PRO A 40 -10.25 -2.03 9.54
CA PRO A 40 -9.53 -1.21 10.50
C PRO A 40 -8.04 -1.59 10.51
N LEU A 41 -7.16 -0.58 10.57
CA LEU A 41 -5.73 -0.80 10.66
C LEU A 41 -5.26 -0.62 12.12
N VAL A 42 -4.53 -1.62 12.61
CA VAL A 42 -3.98 -1.62 13.98
C VAL A 42 -2.59 -1.02 13.95
N LYS A 43 -2.35 -0.05 14.85
CA LYS A 43 -1.04 0.59 15.02
C LYS A 43 -0.06 -0.36 15.69
N GLY A 44 1.15 -0.43 15.14
CA GLY A 44 2.29 -1.12 15.67
C GLY A 44 3.55 -0.24 15.68
N ALA A 45 4.59 -0.74 16.28
CA ALA A 45 5.92 -0.13 16.27
C ALA A 45 6.96 -1.16 15.79
N GLY A 46 8.02 -0.66 15.15
CA GLY A 46 9.11 -1.48 14.65
C GLY A 46 10.40 -0.71 14.58
N THR A 47 11.38 -1.31 13.92
CA THR A 47 12.67 -0.69 13.64
C THR A 47 13.10 -1.06 12.23
N TYR A 48 13.48 -0.07 11.46
CA TYR A 48 14.15 -0.26 10.18
C TYR A 48 15.67 -0.24 10.44
N GLN A 49 16.40 -1.20 9.90
CA GLN A 49 17.85 -1.26 9.97
C GLN A 49 18.42 -0.73 8.65
N ALA A 50 18.76 0.55 8.63
CA ALA A 50 19.41 1.17 7.49
C ALA A 50 20.91 0.86 7.45
N ALA A 51 21.48 0.71 6.26
CA ALA A 51 22.90 0.40 6.08
C ALA A 51 23.80 1.54 6.59
N VAL A 52 23.44 2.78 6.34
CA VAL A 52 24.22 3.97 6.73
C VAL A 52 23.63 4.65 7.96
N ALA A 53 22.33 4.87 7.99
CA ALA A 53 21.66 5.62 9.07
C ALA A 53 21.48 4.79 10.36
N GLY A 54 21.78 3.49 10.34
CA GLY A 54 21.62 2.59 11.48
C GLY A 54 20.15 2.27 11.80
N ARG A 55 19.82 2.14 13.08
CA ARG A 55 18.46 1.78 13.52
C ARG A 55 17.55 3.00 13.53
N ILE A 56 16.45 2.93 12.78
CA ILE A 56 15.44 3.99 12.69
C ILE A 56 14.10 3.43 13.19
N PRO A 57 13.47 4.06 14.21
CA PRO A 57 12.14 3.65 14.67
C PRO A 57 11.12 3.78 13.54
N THR A 58 10.22 2.82 13.44
CA THR A 58 9.11 2.83 12.49
C THR A 58 7.77 2.77 13.18
N VAL A 59 6.76 3.37 12.57
CA VAL A 59 5.35 3.17 12.94
C VAL A 59 4.71 2.34 11.83
N THR A 60 3.91 1.35 12.21
CA THR A 60 3.17 0.53 11.25
C THR A 60 1.67 0.62 11.53
N TYR A 61 0.87 0.45 10.48
CA TYR A 61 -0.57 0.27 10.55
C TYR A 61 -0.91 -0.94 9.68
N SER A 62 -1.59 -1.95 10.23
CA SER A 62 -1.86 -3.19 9.47
C SER A 62 -3.20 -3.81 9.80
N GLY A 63 -3.77 -4.51 8.82
CA GLY A 63 -4.98 -5.32 8.94
C GLY A 63 -4.97 -6.44 7.91
N GLU A 64 -5.90 -7.38 8.03
CA GLU A 64 -5.99 -8.53 7.12
C GLU A 64 -7.46 -8.89 6.85
N LEU A 65 -7.78 -9.18 5.59
CA LEU A 65 -9.09 -9.64 5.15
C LEU A 65 -8.91 -10.53 3.92
N ASP A 66 -9.62 -11.67 3.88
CA ASP A 66 -9.70 -12.57 2.72
C ASP A 66 -8.32 -12.99 2.15
N ASN A 67 -7.38 -13.37 3.04
CA ASN A 67 -6.00 -13.69 2.68
C ASN A 67 -5.22 -12.53 2.04
N ILE A 68 -5.65 -11.29 2.26
CA ILE A 68 -4.92 -10.09 1.86
C ILE A 68 -4.51 -9.33 3.10
N ARG A 69 -3.22 -9.05 3.23
CA ARG A 69 -2.65 -8.19 4.26
C ARG A 69 -2.46 -6.79 3.72
N TYR A 70 -2.93 -5.82 4.48
CA TYR A 70 -2.81 -4.38 4.23
C TYR A 70 -1.86 -3.79 5.25
N LYS A 71 -0.82 -3.09 4.83
CA LYS A 71 0.18 -2.54 5.74
C LYS A 71 0.73 -1.21 5.26
N VAL A 72 0.79 -0.23 6.16
CA VAL A 72 1.57 1.00 5.96
C VAL A 72 2.72 0.99 6.96
N THR A 73 3.94 1.18 6.46
CA THR A 73 5.14 1.40 7.29
C THR A 73 5.61 2.83 7.09
N ILE A 74 5.91 3.53 8.19
CA ILE A 74 6.32 4.94 8.20
C ILE A 74 7.67 5.04 8.86
N ILE A 75 8.62 5.67 8.17
CA ILE A 75 9.95 6.00 8.66
C ILE A 75 10.06 7.53 8.72
N ASP A 76 10.19 8.09 9.92
CA ASP A 76 10.37 9.53 10.12
C ASP A 76 11.86 9.88 10.03
N ILE A 77 12.21 10.61 8.97
CA ILE A 77 13.57 11.12 8.70
C ILE A 77 13.61 12.63 8.64
N SER A 78 12.60 13.31 9.19
CA SER A 78 12.52 14.77 9.21
C SER A 78 13.74 15.44 9.85
N LYS A 79 14.41 14.75 10.77
CA LYS A 79 15.66 15.19 11.41
C LYS A 79 16.93 14.91 10.57
N ARG A 80 16.80 14.16 9.47
CA ARG A 80 17.91 13.70 8.61
C ARG A 80 17.56 13.82 7.13
N PRO A 81 17.11 15.00 6.66
CA PRO A 81 16.58 15.15 5.30
C PRO A 81 17.62 14.84 4.21
N ALA A 82 18.92 15.02 4.50
CA ALA A 82 19.99 14.67 3.57
C ALA A 82 20.13 13.16 3.30
N GLU A 83 19.62 12.31 4.19
CA GLU A 83 19.66 10.85 4.06
C GLU A 83 18.43 10.29 3.31
N ALA A 84 17.45 11.14 3.00
CA ALA A 84 16.14 10.72 2.50
C ALA A 84 16.23 9.90 1.22
N LEU A 85 17.00 10.39 0.24
CA LEU A 85 17.14 9.72 -1.07
C LEU A 85 17.84 8.38 -0.93
N ASN A 86 18.98 8.35 -0.22
CA ASN A 86 19.75 7.12 -0.03
C ASN A 86 18.93 6.04 0.70
N LEU A 87 18.16 6.45 1.72
CA LEU A 87 17.30 5.53 2.44
C LEU A 87 16.15 5.01 1.58
N PHE A 88 15.58 5.88 0.74
CA PHE A 88 14.53 5.51 -0.19
C PHE A 88 15.03 4.47 -1.21
N GLU A 89 16.18 4.71 -1.83
CA GLU A 89 16.82 3.79 -2.78
C GLU A 89 17.22 2.47 -2.10
N GLU A 90 17.70 2.52 -0.85
CA GLU A 90 17.98 1.32 -0.07
C GLU A 90 16.71 0.50 0.18
N MET A 91 15.61 1.14 0.55
CA MET A 91 14.32 0.46 0.76
C MET A 91 13.79 -0.17 -0.52
N GLU A 92 13.91 0.52 -1.66
CA GLU A 92 13.56 0.00 -2.99
C GLU A 92 14.38 -1.27 -3.28
N ALA A 93 15.70 -1.19 -3.20
CA ALA A 93 16.61 -2.30 -3.47
C ALA A 93 16.36 -3.51 -2.54
N LEU A 94 16.16 -3.28 -1.24
CA LEU A 94 15.85 -4.35 -0.28
C LEU A 94 14.49 -4.99 -0.54
N THR A 95 13.53 -4.21 -1.03
CA THR A 95 12.21 -4.72 -1.42
C THR A 95 12.34 -5.63 -2.64
N GLU A 96 13.08 -5.22 -3.67
CA GLU A 96 13.34 -6.03 -4.87
C GLU A 96 14.01 -7.37 -4.57
N LEU A 97 14.89 -7.42 -3.57
CA LEU A 97 15.55 -8.67 -3.15
C LEU A 97 14.60 -9.71 -2.52
N GLN A 98 13.39 -9.31 -2.13
CA GLN A 98 12.42 -10.22 -1.50
C GLN A 98 11.73 -11.16 -2.49
N GLY A 99 11.80 -10.89 -3.78
CA GLY A 99 11.12 -11.70 -4.79
C GLY A 99 11.51 -11.38 -6.22
N LYS A 100 10.71 -11.86 -7.17
CA LYS A 100 10.79 -11.50 -8.57
C LYS A 100 9.99 -10.21 -8.80
N VAL A 101 10.65 -9.14 -9.20
CA VAL A 101 10.00 -7.91 -9.64
C VAL A 101 9.31 -8.18 -10.98
N ILE A 102 8.02 -7.88 -11.08
CA ILE A 102 7.20 -7.99 -12.28
C ILE A 102 6.63 -6.64 -12.75
N GLY A 103 6.74 -5.61 -11.93
CA GLY A 103 6.47 -4.21 -12.26
C GLY A 103 7.31 -3.30 -11.38
N ASN A 104 7.83 -2.23 -11.96
CA ASN A 104 8.55 -1.15 -11.26
C ASN A 104 8.32 0.15 -12.03
N ASP A 105 7.42 0.98 -11.50
CA ASP A 105 7.01 2.23 -12.11
C ASP A 105 7.29 3.41 -11.18
N SER A 106 7.67 4.54 -11.78
CA SER A 106 7.79 5.80 -11.04
C SER A 106 6.40 6.35 -10.80
N MET A 107 6.02 6.53 -9.55
CA MET A 107 4.82 7.29 -9.20
C MET A 107 5.13 8.76 -9.39
N GLY A 108 4.52 9.35 -10.42
CA GLY A 108 4.86 10.62 -10.99
C GLY A 108 5.17 11.72 -10.01
N ILE A 109 6.36 12.30 -10.18
CA ILE A 109 6.67 13.65 -9.73
C ILE A 109 7.98 14.08 -10.40
N GLU A 110 7.99 15.37 -10.75
CA GLU A 110 9.11 16.01 -11.46
C GLU A 110 10.48 15.60 -10.90
N PRO A 111 11.39 15.10 -11.75
CA PRO A 111 12.76 14.78 -11.34
C PRO A 111 13.41 16.01 -10.70
N GLY A 112 14.02 15.84 -9.55
CA GLY A 112 14.80 16.87 -8.87
C GLY A 112 14.07 17.68 -7.80
N LYS A 113 12.79 17.49 -7.59
CA LYS A 113 12.07 18.11 -6.47
C LYS A 113 11.64 17.04 -5.47
N LEU A 114 12.39 16.87 -4.40
CA LEU A 114 12.14 15.93 -3.26
C LEU A 114 10.79 16.13 -2.55
N ARG A 115 9.86 16.92 -3.10
CA ARG A 115 8.60 17.20 -2.40
C ARG A 115 7.62 16.03 -2.37
N GLN A 116 7.65 15.17 -3.38
CA GLN A 116 6.93 13.91 -3.46
C GLN A 116 7.65 13.03 -4.48
N TYR A 117 8.37 12.04 -4.07
CA TYR A 117 9.00 11.03 -4.92
C TYR A 117 8.36 9.69 -4.56
N GLY A 118 8.04 8.87 -5.55
CA GLY A 118 7.41 7.58 -5.33
C GLY A 118 7.82 6.53 -6.33
N ARG A 119 7.71 5.27 -5.91
CA ARG A 119 7.85 4.05 -6.71
C ARG A 119 6.69 3.13 -6.43
N GLU A 120 6.21 2.52 -7.47
CA GLU A 120 5.30 1.38 -7.40
C GLU A 120 6.06 0.11 -7.76
N LEU A 121 6.03 -0.88 -6.89
CA LEU A 121 6.68 -2.16 -7.06
C LEU A 121 5.65 -3.27 -7.02
N VAL A 122 5.73 -4.17 -7.99
CA VAL A 122 4.92 -5.39 -8.03
C VAL A 122 5.86 -6.59 -7.93
N LEU A 123 5.65 -7.41 -6.92
CA LEU A 123 6.54 -8.52 -6.58
C LEU A 123 5.80 -9.84 -6.48
N GLN A 124 6.38 -10.87 -7.05
CA GLN A 124 6.11 -12.26 -6.67
C GLN A 124 7.18 -12.68 -5.66
N ALA A 125 6.81 -12.71 -4.38
CA ALA A 125 7.75 -12.99 -3.31
C ALA A 125 8.14 -14.47 -3.26
N LYS A 126 9.28 -14.76 -2.61
CA LYS A 126 9.84 -16.12 -2.48
C LYS A 126 8.96 -17.07 -1.68
N ASP A 127 8.14 -16.53 -0.77
CA ASP A 127 7.16 -17.28 0.02
C ASP A 127 5.87 -17.62 -0.74
N GLY A 128 5.78 -17.21 -2.02
CA GLY A 128 4.61 -17.41 -2.87
C GLY A 128 3.54 -16.33 -2.74
N SER A 129 3.74 -15.33 -1.88
CA SER A 129 2.85 -14.17 -1.82
C SER A 129 3.04 -13.26 -3.03
N PHE A 130 2.00 -12.48 -3.32
CA PHE A 130 2.00 -11.47 -4.37
C PHE A 130 1.82 -10.10 -3.72
N ARG A 131 2.69 -9.13 -4.02
CA ARG A 131 2.73 -7.84 -3.33
C ARG A 131 2.63 -6.68 -4.29
N ARG A 132 1.79 -5.69 -3.94
CA ARG A 132 1.73 -4.36 -4.52
C ARG A 132 2.22 -3.38 -3.47
N ILE A 133 3.24 -2.60 -3.81
CA ILE A 133 3.94 -1.74 -2.85
C ILE A 133 4.09 -0.35 -3.46
N GLY A 134 3.46 0.63 -2.83
CA GLY A 134 3.73 2.04 -3.07
C GLY A 134 4.77 2.55 -2.06
N LEU A 135 5.91 3.00 -2.54
CA LEU A 135 6.97 3.60 -1.75
C LEU A 135 7.00 5.09 -2.03
N MET A 136 6.79 5.94 -1.02
CA MET A 136 6.61 7.38 -1.22
C MET A 136 7.34 8.20 -0.16
N TYR A 137 7.94 9.32 -0.59
CA TYR A 137 8.50 10.32 0.30
C TYR A 137 7.59 11.55 0.37
N SER A 138 7.22 11.97 1.57
CA SER A 138 6.43 13.18 1.79
C SER A 138 6.76 13.81 3.14
N LYS A 139 7.02 15.12 3.15
CA LYS A 139 7.17 15.94 4.37
C LYS A 139 8.15 15.35 5.41
N GLY A 140 9.29 14.84 4.96
CA GLY A 140 10.32 14.28 5.86
C GLY A 140 10.02 12.86 6.35
N LYS A 141 9.09 12.16 5.73
CA LYS A 141 8.78 10.77 6.04
C LYS A 141 8.79 9.91 4.78
N ILE A 142 9.23 8.68 4.91
CA ILE A 142 9.05 7.64 3.90
C ILE A 142 7.87 6.78 4.32
N PHE A 143 6.96 6.56 3.38
CA PHE A 143 5.79 5.71 3.53
C PHE A 143 5.92 4.53 2.59
N GLN A 144 5.72 3.34 3.11
CA GLN A 144 5.56 2.12 2.33
C GLN A 144 4.14 1.60 2.55
N ALA A 145 3.26 1.77 1.55
CA ALA A 145 1.93 1.19 1.54
C ALA A 145 1.99 -0.15 0.79
N GLU A 146 1.60 -1.23 1.43
CA GLU A 146 1.75 -2.60 0.91
C GLU A 146 0.43 -3.36 1.03
N GLY A 147 -0.09 -3.81 -0.12
CA GLY A 147 -1.13 -4.83 -0.22
C GLY A 147 -0.50 -6.17 -0.61
N THR A 148 -0.68 -7.18 0.23
CA THR A 148 -0.07 -8.50 0.03
C THR A 148 -1.13 -9.58 -0.05
N VAL A 149 -1.27 -10.23 -1.21
CA VAL A 149 -2.00 -11.49 -1.31
C VAL A 149 -1.15 -12.61 -0.73
N LEU A 150 -1.63 -13.21 0.34
CA LEU A 150 -0.94 -14.33 1.00
C LEU A 150 -1.03 -15.61 0.16
N PRO A 151 -0.15 -16.60 0.38
CA PRO A 151 -0.23 -17.89 -0.32
C PRO A 151 -1.63 -18.51 -0.22
N GLY A 152 -2.21 -18.89 -1.37
CA GLY A 152 -3.58 -19.42 -1.47
C GLY A 152 -4.68 -18.37 -1.61
N GLY A 153 -4.35 -17.08 -1.56
CA GLY A 153 -5.29 -16.00 -1.86
C GLY A 153 -5.46 -15.76 -3.37
N ASP A 154 -6.45 -14.94 -3.71
CA ASP A 154 -6.77 -14.55 -5.08
C ASP A 154 -5.76 -13.53 -5.62
N ARG A 155 -4.88 -13.95 -6.53
CA ARG A 155 -3.85 -13.09 -7.14
C ARG A 155 -4.39 -12.08 -8.14
N GLU A 156 -5.58 -12.32 -8.67
CA GLU A 156 -6.26 -11.41 -9.60
C GLU A 156 -7.05 -10.31 -8.85
N SER A 157 -7.04 -10.35 -7.51
CA SER A 157 -7.69 -9.34 -6.70
C SER A 157 -7.06 -7.96 -6.94
N ILE A 158 -7.90 -6.96 -7.21
CA ILE A 158 -7.49 -5.55 -7.34
C ILE A 158 -7.26 -4.86 -5.99
N TYR A 159 -7.59 -5.51 -4.89
CA TYR A 159 -7.56 -4.89 -3.56
C TYR A 159 -6.15 -4.50 -3.07
N PRO A 160 -5.09 -5.28 -3.32
CA PRO A 160 -3.72 -4.89 -2.99
C PRO A 160 -3.28 -3.60 -3.69
N GLU A 161 -3.59 -3.46 -4.98
CA GLU A 161 -3.31 -2.28 -5.79
C GLU A 161 -4.10 -1.08 -5.28
N ARG A 162 -5.42 -1.21 -5.14
CA ARG A 162 -6.28 -0.16 -4.61
C ARG A 162 -5.77 0.37 -3.27
N PHE A 163 -5.32 -0.51 -2.38
CA PHE A 163 -4.75 -0.08 -1.09
C PHE A 163 -3.47 0.71 -1.28
N ALA A 164 -2.50 0.18 -2.04
CA ALA A 164 -1.20 0.81 -2.21
C ALA A 164 -1.31 2.20 -2.87
N ASP A 165 -2.25 2.36 -3.82
CA ASP A 165 -2.44 3.58 -4.60
C ASP A 165 -3.31 4.64 -3.91
N SER A 166 -4.09 4.23 -2.90
CA SER A 166 -5.05 5.12 -2.23
C SER A 166 -4.45 6.08 -1.22
N ILE A 167 -3.14 6.04 -0.98
CA ILE A 167 -2.50 6.90 0.01
C ILE A 167 -2.56 8.38 -0.40
N ILE A 168 -2.95 9.22 0.55
CA ILE A 168 -3.06 10.67 0.37
C ILE A 168 -2.31 11.41 1.47
N PHE A 169 -1.68 12.54 1.14
CA PHE A 169 -0.94 13.39 2.06
C PHE A 169 -1.59 14.75 2.31
N ASP A 170 -2.68 15.03 1.61
CA ASP A 170 -3.53 16.19 1.85
C ASP A 170 -4.84 15.72 2.46
N LEU A 171 -4.99 15.95 3.76
CA LEU A 171 -6.16 15.52 4.52
C LEU A 171 -7.29 16.57 4.49
N ASP A 172 -7.06 17.77 3.91
CA ASP A 172 -8.08 18.80 3.74
C ASP A 172 -9.06 18.41 2.62
N PRO A 173 -10.35 18.13 2.94
CA PRO A 173 -11.33 17.74 1.93
C PRO A 173 -11.51 18.79 0.83
N LYS A 174 -11.46 20.08 1.16
CA LYS A 174 -11.64 21.18 0.19
C LYS A 174 -10.53 21.18 -0.84
N ARG A 175 -9.27 21.02 -0.40
CA ARG A 175 -8.12 20.96 -1.33
C ARG A 175 -8.15 19.73 -2.23
N ARG A 176 -8.77 18.62 -1.77
CA ARG A 176 -8.95 17.43 -2.61
C ARG A 176 -9.98 17.66 -3.70
N GLU A 177 -11.13 18.26 -3.34
CA GLU A 177 -12.18 18.61 -4.30
C GLU A 177 -11.68 19.60 -5.36
N GLU A 178 -10.93 20.62 -4.96
CA GLU A 178 -10.31 21.59 -5.88
C GLU A 178 -9.36 20.92 -6.88
N ARG A 179 -8.56 19.93 -6.44
CA ARG A 179 -7.66 19.17 -7.33
C ARG A 179 -8.42 18.24 -8.29
N CYS A 180 -9.49 17.62 -7.85
CA CYS A 180 -10.33 16.78 -8.71
C CYS A 180 -11.13 17.60 -9.73
N ALA A 181 -11.50 18.84 -9.39
CA ALA A 181 -12.25 19.73 -10.27
C ALA A 181 -11.40 20.32 -11.41
N ASP A 182 -10.08 20.46 -11.20
CA ASP A 182 -9.15 20.95 -12.22
C ASP A 182 -7.86 20.11 -12.23
N PRO A 183 -7.82 19.00 -12.99
CA PRO A 183 -6.65 18.14 -13.09
C PRO A 183 -5.42 18.84 -13.69
N ASN A 184 -5.57 20.02 -14.31
CA ASN A 184 -4.47 20.81 -14.86
C ASN A 184 -3.97 21.90 -13.88
N ASN A 185 -4.65 22.09 -12.75
CA ASN A 185 -4.26 23.09 -11.75
C ASN A 185 -3.13 22.60 -10.84
N PHE A 186 -2.09 22.02 -11.42
CA PHE A 186 -0.80 21.81 -10.76
C PHE A 186 -0.03 23.14 -10.65
N LYS A 187 -0.66 24.20 -10.15
CA LYS A 187 0.08 25.37 -9.72
C LYS A 187 0.87 24.98 -8.49
N THR A 188 2.16 24.71 -8.71
CA THR A 188 3.18 24.72 -7.66
C THR A 188 3.00 26.00 -6.86
N PRO A 189 2.93 25.96 -5.52
CA PRO A 189 3.04 27.17 -4.73
C PRO A 189 4.37 27.83 -5.09
N GLU A 190 4.29 28.96 -5.78
CA GLU A 190 5.47 29.79 -6.05
C GLU A 190 6.10 30.12 -4.69
N GLY A 191 7.41 29.82 -4.59
CA GLY A 191 8.15 30.05 -3.38
C GLY A 191 8.09 31.54 -2.97
N LYS A 192 7.74 31.77 -1.73
CA LYS A 192 8.18 32.95 -0.97
C LYS A 192 9.27 32.52 -0.02
#